data_cdd0479a0e91d0ffecae1ce30216271f
#
_entry.id   cdd0479a0e91d0ffecae1ce30216271f
#
_cell.length_a   1.000
_cell.length_b   1.000
_cell.length_c   1.000
_cell.angle_alpha   90.00
_cell.angle_beta   90.00
_cell.angle_gamma   90.00
#
_symmetry.space_group_name_H-M   'P 1'
#
loop_
_entity.id
_entity.type
_entity.pdbx_description
1 polymer ?
#
loop_
_entity_poly.entity_id
_entity_poly.type
_entity_poly.pdbx_seq_one_letter_code
_entity_poly.pdbx_strand_id
1 'polypeptide(L)'
;MNDTGDKKLSRTSLIGLVIGSMIGGGAFNIQSDMGGHAGGLAIIIGWLITAIGMISLALVFQNLTNERSDLDGGIYSYAQAGFGDFIGFASAWGYWFSAFLGNVAYATLLMSSIGNFFPIFKGGNTFPSIIVASILLWSVHFLILKGVE
;
A
#
# COMPACT_ATOMS: atom_id res chain seq x y z
N MET A 1 -26.16 28.09 6.48
CA MET A 1 -24.72 27.89 6.39
C MET A 1 -24.42 26.68 7.25
N ASN A 2 -24.37 25.49 6.62
CA ASN A 2 -24.00 24.27 7.34
C ASN A 2 -22.48 24.22 7.42
N ASP A 3 -22.01 24.36 8.63
CA ASP A 3 -20.60 24.15 8.99
C ASP A 3 -20.32 22.64 8.88
N THR A 4 -19.90 22.21 7.70
CA THR A 4 -19.28 20.88 7.52
C THR A 4 -17.89 20.98 8.13
N GLY A 5 -17.85 20.87 9.47
CA GLY A 5 -16.61 20.82 10.21
C GLY A 5 -15.71 19.73 9.62
N ASP A 6 -14.61 20.14 8.99
CA ASP A 6 -13.51 19.29 8.61
C ASP A 6 -13.12 18.42 9.82
N LYS A 7 -13.63 17.19 9.87
CA LYS A 7 -13.22 16.20 10.87
C LYS A 7 -11.77 15.84 10.59
N LYS A 8 -10.84 16.66 11.08
CA LYS A 8 -9.42 16.36 11.01
C LYS A 8 -9.18 15.03 11.75
N LEU A 9 -8.67 14.06 11.02
CA LEU A 9 -8.29 12.77 11.61
C LEU A 9 -7.32 13.02 12.77
N SER A 10 -7.51 12.33 13.90
CA SER A 10 -6.59 12.42 15.01
C SER A 10 -5.22 11.88 14.62
N ARG A 11 -4.14 12.34 15.29
CA ARG A 11 -2.78 11.80 15.05
C ARG A 11 -2.74 10.28 15.18
N THR A 12 -3.43 9.73 16.17
CA THR A 12 -3.49 8.28 16.41
C THR A 12 -4.15 7.54 15.25
N SER A 13 -5.23 8.09 14.69
CA SER A 13 -5.92 7.53 13.53
C SER A 13 -5.03 7.55 12.29
N LEU A 14 -4.30 8.66 12.06
CA LEU A 14 -3.34 8.76 10.96
C LEU A 14 -2.19 7.75 11.10
N ILE A 15 -1.61 7.62 12.29
CA ILE A 15 -0.55 6.63 12.56
C ILE A 15 -1.08 5.22 12.33
N GLY A 16 -2.27 4.90 12.82
CA GLY A 16 -2.90 3.60 12.62
C GLY A 16 -3.12 3.28 11.15
N LEU A 17 -3.57 4.26 10.36
CA LEU A 17 -3.80 4.11 8.93
C LEU A 17 -2.48 3.89 8.17
N VAL A 18 -1.43 4.64 8.51
CA VAL A 18 -0.10 4.48 7.90
C VAL A 18 0.48 3.11 8.24
N ILE A 19 0.48 2.70 9.51
CA ILE A 19 0.97 1.38 9.93
C ILE A 19 0.17 0.27 9.23
N GLY A 20 -1.15 0.36 9.20
CA GLY A 20 -2.02 -0.60 8.55
C GLY A 20 -1.75 -0.75 7.06
N SER A 21 -1.49 0.37 6.36
CA SER A 21 -1.15 0.36 4.93
C SER A 21 0.25 -0.20 4.65
N MET A 22 1.20 -0.01 5.57
CA MET A 22 2.59 -0.50 5.42
C MET A 22 2.72 -2.00 5.72
N ILE A 23 1.97 -2.52 6.69
CA ILE A 23 2.04 -3.94 7.06
C ILE A 23 1.59 -4.84 5.90
N GLY A 24 0.54 -4.51 5.18
CA GLY A 24 0.09 -5.15 3.93
C GLY A 24 0.29 -6.66 3.83
N GLY A 25 0.00 -7.22 2.67
CA GLY A 25 0.17 -8.66 2.41
C GLY A 25 1.62 -9.14 2.41
N GLY A 26 2.59 -8.24 2.17
CA GLY A 26 4.01 -8.59 2.16
C GLY A 26 4.52 -9.12 3.49
N ALA A 27 4.03 -8.59 4.62
CA ALA A 27 4.45 -9.04 5.95
C ALA A 27 4.11 -10.53 6.22
N PHE A 28 3.06 -11.04 5.59
CA PHE A 28 2.64 -12.44 5.75
C PHE A 28 3.38 -13.40 4.80
N ASN A 29 3.79 -12.92 3.63
CA ASN A 29 4.39 -13.77 2.60
C ASN A 29 5.93 -13.79 2.66
N ILE A 30 6.56 -12.69 3.10
CA ILE A 30 8.02 -12.57 3.21
C ILE A 30 8.62 -13.69 4.07
N GLN A 31 7.96 -14.10 5.14
CA GLN A 31 8.47 -15.13 6.05
C GLN A 31 8.58 -16.49 5.38
N SER A 32 7.62 -16.86 4.53
CA SER A 32 7.65 -18.13 3.80
C SER A 32 8.65 -18.09 2.64
N ASP A 33 8.71 -16.98 1.93
CA ASP A 33 9.58 -16.84 0.76
C ASP A 33 11.06 -16.67 1.15
N MET A 34 11.36 -15.83 2.14
CA MET A 34 12.73 -15.64 2.62
C MET A 34 13.24 -16.84 3.44
N GLY A 35 12.39 -17.45 4.26
CA GLY A 35 12.75 -18.59 5.09
C GLY A 35 13.14 -19.84 4.28
N GLY A 36 12.58 -19.97 3.08
CA GLY A 36 12.89 -21.07 2.17
C GLY A 36 14.17 -20.89 1.33
N HIS A 37 14.64 -19.65 1.16
CA HIS A 37 15.71 -19.34 0.20
C HIS A 37 16.93 -18.64 0.82
N ALA A 38 16.85 -18.13 2.06
CA ALA A 38 17.94 -17.38 2.69
C ALA A 38 18.22 -17.87 4.11
N GLY A 39 19.50 -17.92 4.49
CA GLY A 39 19.89 -18.19 5.86
C GLY A 39 19.50 -17.06 6.82
N GLY A 40 19.29 -17.38 8.10
CA GLY A 40 18.81 -16.40 9.09
C GLY A 40 19.64 -15.12 9.19
N LEU A 41 20.96 -15.22 9.04
CA LEU A 41 21.85 -14.05 9.04
C LEU A 41 21.60 -13.14 7.83
N ALA A 42 21.40 -13.71 6.64
CA ALA A 42 21.11 -12.94 5.43
C ALA A 42 19.78 -12.18 5.56
N ILE A 43 18.79 -12.79 6.18
CA ILE A 43 17.50 -12.16 6.47
C ILE A 43 17.67 -10.95 7.39
N ILE A 44 18.42 -11.09 8.48
CA ILE A 44 18.69 -9.99 9.43
C ILE A 44 19.42 -8.84 8.74
N ILE A 45 20.45 -9.12 7.95
CA ILE A 45 21.18 -8.09 7.21
C ILE A 45 20.27 -7.38 6.22
N GLY A 46 19.44 -8.12 5.47
CA GLY A 46 18.45 -7.54 4.55
C GLY A 46 17.47 -6.61 5.26
N TRP A 47 16.96 -7.00 6.42
CA TRP A 47 16.08 -6.16 7.23
C TRP A 47 16.77 -4.88 7.74
N LEU A 48 18.03 -4.96 8.16
CA LEU A 48 18.78 -3.79 8.61
C LEU A 48 19.01 -2.79 7.47
N ILE A 49 19.40 -3.27 6.28
CA ILE A 49 19.57 -2.42 5.11
C ILE A 49 18.26 -1.75 4.72
N THR A 50 17.17 -2.52 4.69
CA THR A 50 15.84 -1.99 4.38
C THR A 50 15.38 -0.97 5.42
N ALA A 51 15.60 -1.22 6.70
CA ALA A 51 15.25 -0.29 7.78
C ALA A 51 15.97 1.04 7.63
N ILE A 52 17.28 1.02 7.36
CA ILE A 52 18.07 2.25 7.13
C ILE A 52 17.54 3.01 5.91
N GLY A 53 17.26 2.31 4.81
CA GLY A 53 16.69 2.92 3.61
C GLY A 53 15.32 3.56 3.86
N MET A 54 14.43 2.88 4.56
CA MET A 54 13.09 3.38 4.87
C MET A 54 13.11 4.57 5.84
N ILE A 55 13.99 4.54 6.85
CA ILE A 55 14.18 5.69 7.76
C ILE A 55 14.71 6.90 6.98
N SER A 56 15.69 6.71 6.12
CA SER A 56 16.24 7.78 5.27
C SER A 56 15.16 8.38 4.39
N LEU A 57 14.34 7.56 3.76
CA LEU A 57 13.22 7.99 2.92
C LEU A 57 12.19 8.80 3.75
N ALA A 58 11.84 8.32 4.94
CA ALA A 58 10.91 9.02 5.83
C ALA A 58 11.43 10.41 6.23
N LEU A 59 12.73 10.53 6.52
CA LEU A 59 13.35 11.82 6.85
C LEU A 59 13.35 12.77 5.64
N VAL A 60 13.57 12.28 4.43
CA VAL A 60 13.48 13.09 3.21
C VAL A 60 12.06 13.64 3.03
N PHE A 61 11.04 12.78 3.16
CA PHE A 61 9.66 13.26 3.05
C PHE A 61 9.27 14.21 4.18
N GLN A 62 9.76 14.00 5.39
CA GLN A 62 9.55 14.91 6.50
C GLN A 62 10.13 16.31 6.20
N ASN A 63 11.36 16.38 5.68
CA ASN A 63 11.98 17.64 5.30
C ASN A 63 11.22 18.31 4.15
N LEU A 64 10.85 17.56 3.11
CA LEU A 64 10.09 18.11 1.98
C LEU A 64 8.74 18.66 2.44
N THR A 65 8.03 17.99 3.31
CA THR A 65 6.74 18.46 3.85
C THR A 65 6.91 19.75 4.68
N ASN A 66 8.02 19.88 5.42
CA ASN A 66 8.28 21.07 6.22
C ASN A 66 8.72 22.27 5.37
N GLU A 67 9.57 22.05 4.37
CA GLU A 67 10.13 23.12 3.52
C GLU A 67 9.17 23.54 2.39
N ARG A 68 8.37 22.63 1.90
CA ARG A 68 7.46 22.81 0.77
C ARG A 68 6.01 22.46 1.16
N SER A 69 5.53 23.08 2.22
CA SER A 69 4.16 22.97 2.70
C SER A 69 3.12 23.55 1.72
N ASP A 70 3.57 24.23 0.68
CA ASP A 70 2.78 24.74 -0.45
C ASP A 70 2.36 23.63 -1.42
N LEU A 71 2.97 22.44 -1.35
CA LEU A 71 2.73 21.33 -2.26
C LEU A 71 1.85 20.24 -1.60
N ASP A 72 0.54 20.41 -1.69
CA ASP A 72 -0.44 19.48 -1.08
C ASP A 72 -0.70 18.19 -1.87
N GLY A 73 -0.15 18.06 -3.06
CA GLY A 73 -0.43 16.95 -3.97
C GLY A 73 0.31 15.64 -3.68
N GLY A 74 1.13 15.54 -2.63
CA GLY A 74 1.88 14.35 -2.27
C GLY A 74 3.16 14.12 -3.09
N ILE A 75 3.57 12.86 -3.23
CA ILE A 75 4.88 12.47 -3.81
C ILE A 75 5.09 13.03 -5.22
N TYR A 76 4.06 13.01 -6.07
CA TYR A 76 4.16 13.49 -7.44
C TYR A 76 4.31 15.02 -7.56
N SER A 77 3.78 15.78 -6.61
CA SER A 77 3.95 17.24 -6.60
C SER A 77 5.40 17.64 -6.29
N TYR A 78 6.07 16.92 -5.39
CA TYR A 78 7.50 17.10 -5.14
C TYR A 78 8.32 16.72 -6.38
N ALA A 79 7.98 15.63 -7.04
CA ALA A 79 8.67 15.21 -8.26
C ALA A 79 8.46 16.23 -9.40
N GLN A 80 7.27 16.78 -9.55
CA GLN A 80 6.95 17.81 -10.54
C GLN A 80 7.71 19.11 -10.26
N ALA A 81 7.70 19.56 -9.00
CA ALA A 81 8.40 20.79 -8.61
C ALA A 81 9.92 20.72 -8.75
N GLY A 82 10.50 19.51 -8.55
CA GLY A 82 11.95 19.31 -8.63
C GLY A 82 12.47 18.99 -10.02
N PHE A 83 11.69 18.26 -10.82
CA PHE A 83 12.16 17.67 -12.10
C PHE A 83 11.26 17.98 -13.30
N GLY A 84 10.19 18.75 -13.11
CA GLY A 84 9.28 19.17 -14.17
C GLY A 84 8.11 18.20 -14.41
N ASP A 85 7.21 18.63 -15.32
CA ASP A 85 5.90 18.00 -15.54
C ASP A 85 5.98 16.54 -15.96
N PHE A 86 6.93 16.19 -16.80
CA PHE A 86 7.08 14.81 -17.27
C PHE A 86 7.40 13.84 -16.13
N ILE A 87 8.31 14.21 -15.24
CA ILE A 87 8.69 13.37 -14.09
C ILE A 87 7.55 13.33 -13.06
N GLY A 88 6.87 14.47 -12.83
CA GLY A 88 5.67 14.51 -12.00
C GLY A 88 4.58 13.57 -12.51
N PHE A 89 4.27 13.64 -13.80
CA PHE A 89 3.31 12.73 -14.44
C PHE A 89 3.75 11.26 -14.35
N ALA A 90 5.00 10.95 -14.68
CA ALA A 90 5.53 9.58 -14.60
C ALA A 90 5.45 9.02 -13.18
N SER A 91 5.73 9.84 -12.15
CA SER A 91 5.60 9.47 -10.75
C SER A 91 4.16 9.18 -10.35
N ALA A 92 3.21 10.03 -10.74
CA ALA A 92 1.79 9.84 -10.48
C ALA A 92 1.26 8.58 -11.15
N TRP A 93 1.61 8.37 -12.44
CA TRP A 93 1.22 7.21 -13.20
C TRP A 93 1.81 5.92 -12.62
N GLY A 94 3.10 5.93 -12.29
CA GLY A 94 3.78 4.79 -11.67
C GLY A 94 3.19 4.43 -10.32
N TYR A 95 2.84 5.42 -9.49
CA TYR A 95 2.18 5.20 -8.21
C TYR A 95 0.79 4.57 -8.39
N TRP A 96 -0.03 5.12 -9.30
CA TRP A 96 -1.34 4.56 -9.63
C TRP A 96 -1.24 3.11 -10.11
N PHE A 97 -0.32 2.84 -11.03
CA PHE A 97 -0.12 1.50 -11.58
C PHE A 97 0.37 0.50 -10.51
N SER A 98 1.27 0.94 -9.63
CA SER A 98 1.72 0.15 -8.48
C SER A 98 0.58 -0.18 -7.52
N ALA A 99 -0.29 0.78 -7.21
CA ALA A 99 -1.46 0.56 -6.37
C ALA A 99 -2.45 -0.41 -7.02
N PHE A 100 -2.66 -0.30 -8.33
CA PHE A 100 -3.50 -1.22 -9.08
C PHE A 100 -2.98 -2.67 -9.01
N LEU A 101 -1.71 -2.88 -9.33
CA LEU A 101 -1.08 -4.21 -9.25
C LEU A 101 -1.06 -4.76 -7.82
N GLY A 102 -0.82 -3.89 -6.84
CA GLY A 102 -0.84 -4.24 -5.43
C GLY A 102 -2.20 -4.80 -4.99
N ASN A 103 -3.30 -4.18 -5.41
CA ASN A 103 -4.64 -4.67 -5.11
C ASN A 103 -4.92 -6.06 -5.72
N VAL A 104 -4.44 -6.31 -6.95
CA VAL A 104 -4.54 -7.64 -7.57
C VAL A 104 -3.74 -8.67 -6.79
N ALA A 105 -2.52 -8.32 -6.37
CA ALA A 105 -1.66 -9.20 -5.56
C ALA A 105 -2.32 -9.54 -4.21
N TYR A 106 -2.90 -8.55 -3.52
CA TYR A 106 -3.61 -8.78 -2.26
C TYR A 106 -4.84 -9.66 -2.43
N ALA A 107 -5.61 -9.48 -3.50
CA ALA A 107 -6.76 -10.32 -3.81
C ALA A 107 -6.34 -11.79 -4.06
N THR A 108 -5.24 -11.98 -4.81
CA THR A 108 -4.68 -13.31 -5.07
C THR A 108 -4.18 -13.97 -3.79
N LEU A 109 -3.48 -13.24 -2.93
CA LEU A 109 -3.02 -13.73 -1.62
C LEU A 109 -4.18 -14.13 -0.72
N LEU A 110 -5.23 -13.32 -0.67
CA LEU A 110 -6.43 -13.61 0.11
C LEU A 110 -7.08 -14.92 -0.37
N MET A 111 -7.28 -15.06 -1.68
CA MET A 111 -7.87 -16.28 -2.26
C MET A 111 -6.98 -17.49 -2.04
N SER A 112 -5.67 -17.35 -2.18
CA SER A 112 -4.72 -18.43 -1.90
C SER A 112 -4.77 -18.88 -0.43
N SER A 113 -4.91 -17.93 0.50
CA SER A 113 -5.05 -18.22 1.93
C SER A 113 -6.35 -19.00 2.22
N ILE A 114 -7.45 -18.58 1.60
CA ILE A 114 -8.74 -19.32 1.67
C ILE A 114 -8.63 -20.71 1.04
N GLY A 115 -7.78 -20.84 0.02
CA GLY A 115 -7.48 -22.12 -0.65
C GLY A 115 -6.91 -23.20 0.25
N ASN A 116 -6.34 -22.85 1.42
CA ASN A 116 -5.92 -23.81 2.43
C ASN A 116 -7.11 -24.54 3.10
N PHE A 117 -8.26 -23.85 3.18
CA PHE A 117 -9.50 -24.41 3.74
C PHE A 117 -10.41 -25.00 2.64
N PHE A 118 -10.44 -24.37 1.49
CA PHE A 118 -11.26 -24.74 0.35
C PHE A 118 -10.39 -24.95 -0.89
N PRO A 119 -10.09 -26.21 -1.27
CA PRO A 119 -9.16 -26.52 -2.37
C PRO A 119 -9.51 -25.91 -3.73
N ILE A 120 -10.77 -25.52 -3.94
CA ILE A 120 -11.24 -24.85 -5.17
C ILE A 120 -10.55 -23.51 -5.42
N PHE A 121 -10.04 -22.84 -4.37
CA PHE A 121 -9.32 -21.55 -4.42
C PHE A 121 -7.80 -21.71 -4.39
N LYS A 122 -7.30 -22.96 -4.40
CA LYS A 122 -5.87 -23.24 -4.28
C LYS A 122 -5.08 -22.55 -5.39
N GLY A 123 -4.04 -21.80 -4.98
CA GLY A 123 -3.22 -21.00 -5.90
C GLY A 123 -3.71 -19.56 -6.11
N GLY A 124 -4.91 -19.22 -5.65
CA GLY A 124 -5.42 -17.83 -5.67
C GLY A 124 -5.86 -17.30 -7.04
N ASN A 125 -5.51 -17.96 -8.14
CA ASN A 125 -5.76 -17.55 -9.53
C ASN A 125 -6.72 -18.45 -10.30
N THR A 126 -7.47 -19.31 -9.60
CA THR A 126 -8.50 -20.15 -10.22
C THR A 126 -9.72 -19.33 -10.63
N PHE A 127 -10.48 -19.82 -11.60
CA PHE A 127 -11.68 -19.11 -12.06
C PHE A 127 -12.66 -18.76 -10.92
N PRO A 128 -12.96 -19.66 -9.97
CA PRO A 128 -13.75 -19.30 -8.78
C PRO A 128 -13.10 -18.22 -7.91
N SER A 129 -11.77 -18.22 -7.79
CA SER A 129 -11.03 -17.18 -7.04
C SER A 129 -11.23 -15.81 -7.67
N ILE A 130 -11.17 -15.71 -9.00
CA ILE A 130 -11.36 -14.45 -9.72
C ILE A 130 -12.77 -13.89 -9.48
N ILE A 131 -13.79 -14.75 -9.55
CA ILE A 131 -15.19 -14.33 -9.31
C ILE A 131 -15.35 -13.80 -7.88
N VAL A 132 -14.92 -14.56 -6.88
CA VAL A 132 -15.08 -14.19 -5.47
C VAL A 132 -14.26 -12.92 -5.15
N ALA A 133 -13.02 -12.83 -5.63
CA ALA A 133 -12.20 -11.63 -5.47
C ALA A 133 -12.85 -10.39 -6.12
N SER A 134 -13.44 -10.56 -7.32
CA SER A 134 -14.14 -9.47 -8.01
C SER A 134 -15.36 -9.00 -7.22
N ILE A 135 -16.18 -9.93 -6.70
CA ILE A 135 -17.34 -9.59 -5.86
C ILE A 135 -16.89 -8.81 -4.63
N LEU A 136 -15.81 -9.25 -3.99
CA LEU A 136 -15.27 -8.60 -2.79
C LEU A 136 -14.76 -7.19 -3.10
N LEU A 137 -14.01 -7.00 -4.18
CA LEU A 137 -13.52 -5.69 -4.60
C LEU A 137 -14.68 -4.73 -4.92
N TRP A 138 -15.70 -5.19 -5.64
CA TRP A 138 -16.87 -4.37 -5.93
C TRP A 138 -17.68 -4.05 -4.68
N SER A 139 -17.79 -4.98 -3.74
CA SER A 139 -18.46 -4.73 -2.46
C SER A 139 -17.78 -3.61 -1.68
N VAL A 140 -16.44 -3.66 -1.57
CA VAL A 140 -15.66 -2.59 -0.92
C VAL A 140 -15.79 -1.27 -1.68
N HIS A 141 -15.76 -1.30 -3.01
CA HIS A 141 -15.93 -0.10 -3.84
C HIS A 141 -17.29 0.56 -3.58
N PHE A 142 -18.39 -0.19 -3.58
CA PHE A 142 -19.71 0.34 -3.27
C PHE A 142 -19.82 0.86 -1.83
N LEU A 143 -19.11 0.23 -0.89
CA LEU A 143 -19.07 0.69 0.48
C LEU A 143 -18.37 2.05 0.59
N ILE A 144 -17.26 2.23 -0.12
CA ILE A 144 -16.54 3.52 -0.19
C ILE A 144 -17.39 4.59 -0.85
N LEU A 145 -18.12 4.27 -1.94
CA LEU A 145 -19.00 5.22 -2.62
C LEU A 145 -20.17 5.71 -1.74
N LYS A 146 -20.63 4.91 -0.78
CA LYS A 146 -21.66 5.33 0.18
C LYS A 146 -21.15 6.27 1.27
N GLY A 147 -19.84 6.49 1.32
CA GLY A 147 -19.19 7.22 2.39
C GLY A 147 -19.01 6.34 3.63
N VAL A 148 -17.80 6.23 4.11
CA VAL A 148 -17.52 5.68 5.43
C VAL A 148 -17.62 6.86 6.39
N GLU A 149 -18.83 7.11 6.95
CA GLU A 149 -19.04 8.07 8.03
C GLU A 149 -18.46 7.51 9.36
#